data_d4727f1be66377986a106ce7d8b1cf77
#
_entry.id   d4727f1be66377986a106ce7d8b1cf77
#
_cell.length_a   1.000
_cell.length_b   1.000
_cell.length_c   1.000
_cell.angle_alpha   90.00
_cell.angle_beta   90.00
_cell.angle_gamma   90.00
#
_symmetry.space_group_name_H-M   'P 1'
#
loop_
_entity.id
_entity.type
_entity.pdbx_description
1 polymer ?
#
loop_
_entity_poly.entity_id
_entity_poly.type
_entity_poly.pdbx_seq_one_letter_code
_entity_poly.pdbx_strand_id
1 'polypeptide(L)'
;MIRVYEPYMTPKASEYLNDCIKSNWISWQGKYIDLCCEKLRGMVQKNHCVLTSNGTTAVHLAVLALFKKNPNINKVVFPSSAYIAAYSPFFMNKELEFDVVLSDVEVETWNPRYRNIDADENTLFVVVHNGGNVVNVPKLRKRYPKSLIFEDNCEGMFGSYENSPTGSVSDISVCSFFANKNVTSGEGGALFVNDRDLYDYVMKLRGQGQSETRFVHDVLGYNYRMTNIQAAVLLSQLEIIDEIMGKKRRIFQKYKENFSSVDGIRIPKSDVNCIGSTWMFGFYFDADSFFERMESKMKMDKIETRPMFYSYSRHGWLQTPVRGKDTNAQKVSEKSIIIPSYPSMNDYDVEYISSCVVKNLGEFKL
;
A
#
# COMPACT_ATOMS: atom_id res chain seq x y z
N MET A 1 -7.44 -24.52 -8.01
CA MET A 1 -7.69 -23.52 -6.98
C MET A 1 -7.52 -22.14 -7.60
N ILE A 2 -8.52 -21.29 -7.52
CA ILE A 2 -8.44 -19.90 -7.98
C ILE A 2 -7.67 -19.14 -6.89
N ARG A 3 -6.52 -18.55 -7.26
CA ARG A 3 -5.67 -17.80 -6.32
C ARG A 3 -6.28 -16.43 -6.02
N VAL A 4 -5.99 -15.88 -4.84
CA VAL A 4 -6.46 -14.54 -4.49
C VAL A 4 -5.83 -13.46 -5.38
N TYR A 5 -4.63 -13.70 -5.87
CA TYR A 5 -3.94 -12.82 -6.80
C TYR A 5 -2.96 -13.57 -7.71
N GLU A 6 -2.90 -13.14 -8.98
CA GLU A 6 -1.88 -13.53 -9.95
C GLU A 6 -1.35 -12.28 -10.67
N PRO A 7 0.00 -12.14 -10.78
CA PRO A 7 0.60 -11.03 -11.52
C PRO A 7 0.20 -11.05 -13.00
N TYR A 8 -0.07 -9.87 -13.55
CA TYR A 8 -0.35 -9.71 -14.99
C TYR A 8 0.96 -9.42 -15.72
N MET A 9 1.52 -10.42 -16.38
CA MET A 9 2.78 -10.28 -17.09
C MET A 9 2.56 -10.00 -18.59
N THR A 10 3.42 -9.17 -19.16
CA THR A 10 3.37 -8.77 -20.59
C THR A 10 4.53 -9.37 -21.39
N PRO A 11 4.38 -9.58 -22.71
CA PRO A 11 5.50 -9.99 -23.56
C PRO A 11 6.70 -9.01 -23.51
N LYS A 12 6.45 -7.71 -23.32
CA LYS A 12 7.50 -6.69 -23.17
C LYS A 12 8.41 -6.94 -21.97
N ALA A 13 7.92 -7.58 -20.90
CA ALA A 13 8.77 -7.93 -19.77
C ALA A 13 9.94 -8.82 -20.19
N SER A 14 9.68 -9.84 -21.02
CA SER A 14 10.72 -10.73 -21.55
C SER A 14 11.68 -9.98 -22.48
N GLU A 15 11.18 -9.06 -23.31
CA GLU A 15 12.01 -8.23 -24.18
C GLU A 15 12.99 -7.37 -23.38
N TYR A 16 12.50 -6.66 -22.36
CA TYR A 16 13.30 -5.78 -21.51
C TYR A 16 14.31 -6.53 -20.63
N LEU A 17 13.92 -7.72 -20.13
CA LEU A 17 14.83 -8.60 -19.41
C LEU A 17 15.97 -9.10 -20.31
N ASN A 18 15.65 -9.50 -21.54
CA ASN A 18 16.67 -9.91 -22.53
C ASN A 18 17.63 -8.76 -22.86
N ASP A 19 17.14 -7.52 -22.95
CA ASP A 19 18.00 -6.34 -23.14
C ASP A 19 18.94 -6.12 -21.95
N CYS A 20 18.47 -6.27 -20.72
CA CYS A 20 19.32 -6.22 -19.52
C CYS A 20 20.44 -7.26 -19.58
N ILE A 21 20.12 -8.49 -19.97
CA ILE A 21 21.08 -9.60 -20.06
C ILE A 21 22.10 -9.34 -21.17
N LYS A 22 21.64 -8.95 -22.37
CA LYS A 22 22.51 -8.69 -23.52
C LYS A 22 23.48 -7.51 -23.30
N SER A 23 22.99 -6.48 -22.58
CA SER A 23 23.80 -5.28 -22.28
C SER A 23 24.68 -5.44 -21.03
N ASN A 24 24.50 -6.50 -20.23
CA ASN A 24 25.11 -6.73 -18.92
C ASN A 24 24.72 -5.67 -17.85
N TRP A 25 23.74 -4.81 -18.09
CA TRP A 25 23.20 -3.84 -17.10
C TRP A 25 22.13 -4.49 -16.25
N ILE A 26 22.53 -5.28 -15.25
CA ILE A 26 21.63 -6.09 -14.41
C ILE A 26 21.47 -5.57 -12.98
N SER A 27 22.38 -4.70 -12.52
CA SER A 27 22.43 -4.22 -11.13
C SER A 27 21.57 -2.95 -10.95
N TRP A 28 21.97 -2.06 -10.04
CA TRP A 28 21.22 -0.86 -9.65
C TRP A 28 21.36 0.34 -10.60
N GLN A 29 22.19 0.24 -11.59
CA GLN A 29 22.35 1.21 -12.68
C GLN A 29 21.78 0.61 -13.98
N GLY A 30 21.20 1.47 -14.79
CA GLY A 30 20.67 1.10 -16.09
C GLY A 30 19.47 1.92 -16.51
N LYS A 31 19.19 1.96 -17.82
CA LYS A 31 18.15 2.83 -18.40
C LYS A 31 16.74 2.60 -17.83
N TYR A 32 16.42 1.37 -17.41
CA TYR A 32 15.09 1.06 -16.90
C TYR A 32 14.82 1.69 -15.54
N ILE A 33 15.85 1.90 -14.72
CA ILE A 33 15.78 2.64 -13.45
C ILE A 33 15.32 4.08 -13.71
N ASP A 34 15.97 4.77 -14.65
CA ASP A 34 15.68 6.18 -14.94
C ASP A 34 14.28 6.34 -15.57
N LEU A 35 13.94 5.48 -16.55
CA LEU A 35 12.63 5.49 -17.20
C LEU A 35 11.49 5.22 -16.22
N CYS A 36 11.67 4.28 -15.28
CA CYS A 36 10.67 4.05 -14.22
C CYS A 36 10.53 5.26 -13.29
N CYS A 37 11.65 5.86 -12.85
CA CYS A 37 11.61 7.04 -11.98
C CYS A 37 10.88 8.21 -12.66
N GLU A 38 11.16 8.47 -13.94
CA GLU A 38 10.51 9.53 -14.71
C GLU A 38 8.99 9.31 -14.81
N LYS A 39 8.60 8.09 -15.22
CA LYS A 39 7.18 7.75 -15.39
C LYS A 39 6.42 7.79 -14.07
N LEU A 40 6.98 7.22 -13.00
CA LEU A 40 6.36 7.16 -11.68
C LEU A 40 6.20 8.55 -11.04
N ARG A 41 7.23 9.41 -11.12
CA ARG A 41 7.12 10.78 -10.57
C ARG A 41 6.04 11.60 -11.27
N GLY A 42 5.87 11.40 -12.57
CA GLY A 42 4.78 12.03 -13.33
C GLY A 42 3.40 11.52 -12.90
N MET A 43 3.26 10.21 -12.67
CA MET A 43 2.01 9.60 -12.21
C MET A 43 1.62 10.04 -10.79
N VAL A 44 2.58 10.21 -9.89
CA VAL A 44 2.34 10.66 -8.49
C VAL A 44 2.38 12.18 -8.36
N GLN A 45 2.82 12.91 -9.38
CA GLN A 45 2.98 14.36 -9.38
C GLN A 45 3.93 14.84 -8.26
N LYS A 46 5.10 14.19 -8.16
CA LYS A 46 6.19 14.58 -7.26
C LYS A 46 7.46 14.92 -8.04
N ASN A 47 8.30 15.81 -7.50
CA ASN A 47 9.53 16.24 -8.15
C ASN A 47 10.56 15.11 -8.24
N HIS A 48 10.63 14.25 -7.24
CA HIS A 48 11.64 13.21 -7.12
C HIS A 48 11.01 11.84 -6.84
N CYS A 49 11.61 10.81 -7.45
CA CYS A 49 11.31 9.39 -7.24
C CYS A 49 12.59 8.64 -6.93
N VAL A 50 12.57 7.79 -5.90
CA VAL A 50 13.68 6.93 -5.49
C VAL A 50 13.21 5.49 -5.51
N LEU A 51 13.70 4.68 -6.45
CA LEU A 51 13.39 3.24 -6.49
C LEU A 51 14.17 2.48 -5.42
N THR A 52 13.49 1.55 -4.76
CA THR A 52 14.02 0.72 -3.66
C THR A 52 13.80 -0.76 -3.92
N SER A 53 14.51 -1.62 -3.18
CA SER A 53 14.44 -3.08 -3.33
C SER A 53 13.06 -3.67 -3.00
N ASN A 54 12.27 -3.01 -2.14
CA ASN A 54 10.88 -3.36 -1.82
C ASN A 54 10.17 -2.19 -1.12
N GLY A 55 8.84 -2.34 -0.88
CA GLY A 55 8.04 -1.32 -0.20
C GLY A 55 8.48 -1.04 1.24
N THR A 56 8.86 -2.06 2.01
CA THR A 56 9.31 -1.91 3.40
C THR A 56 10.55 -1.04 3.51
N THR A 57 11.52 -1.21 2.60
CA THR A 57 12.73 -0.37 2.55
C THR A 57 12.42 1.06 2.12
N ALA A 58 11.40 1.28 1.26
CA ALA A 58 10.90 2.62 0.96
C ALA A 58 10.30 3.30 2.20
N VAL A 59 9.49 2.57 2.98
CA VAL A 59 8.94 3.08 4.26
C VAL A 59 10.06 3.42 5.22
N HIS A 60 11.07 2.55 5.38
CA HIS A 60 12.18 2.81 6.30
C HIS A 60 12.96 4.08 5.91
N LEU A 61 13.28 4.27 4.64
CA LEU A 61 13.92 5.50 4.16
C LEU A 61 13.02 6.73 4.39
N ALA A 62 11.71 6.62 4.19
CA ALA A 62 10.78 7.69 4.45
C ALA A 62 10.74 8.09 5.94
N VAL A 63 10.73 7.11 6.85
CA VAL A 63 10.82 7.36 8.30
C VAL A 63 12.08 8.14 8.63
N LEU A 64 13.24 7.66 8.20
CA LEU A 64 14.51 8.33 8.46
C LEU A 64 14.55 9.77 7.91
N ALA A 65 13.99 9.99 6.71
CA ALA A 65 13.91 11.31 6.09
C ALA A 65 12.96 12.25 6.85
N LEU A 66 11.83 11.76 7.33
CA LEU A 66 10.85 12.55 8.10
C LEU A 66 11.43 13.00 9.45
N PHE A 67 12.10 12.10 10.18
CA PHE A 67 12.78 12.45 11.42
C PHE A 67 14.02 13.33 11.19
N LYS A 68 14.67 13.24 10.02
CA LYS A 68 15.69 14.19 9.59
C LYS A 68 15.09 15.57 9.32
N LYS A 69 13.91 15.63 8.70
CA LYS A 69 13.20 16.89 8.39
C LYS A 69 12.73 17.60 9.66
N ASN A 70 12.17 16.85 10.61
CA ASN A 70 11.80 17.36 11.92
C ASN A 70 12.29 16.42 13.02
N PRO A 71 13.46 16.71 13.63
CA PRO A 71 14.00 15.91 14.73
C PRO A 71 13.16 15.95 16.02
N ASN A 72 12.20 16.88 16.13
CA ASN A 72 11.35 17.04 17.29
C ASN A 72 10.04 16.23 17.19
N ILE A 73 9.87 15.38 16.17
CA ILE A 73 8.71 14.47 16.10
C ILE A 73 8.66 13.67 17.40
N ASN A 74 7.61 13.86 18.18
CA ASN A 74 7.37 13.18 19.45
C ASN A 74 6.05 12.42 19.50
N LYS A 75 5.26 12.50 18.45
CA LYS A 75 3.96 11.83 18.33
C LYS A 75 3.78 11.26 16.91
N VAL A 76 3.49 9.98 16.81
CA VAL A 76 3.15 9.32 15.53
C VAL A 76 1.75 8.75 15.61
N VAL A 77 0.88 9.18 14.69
CA VAL A 77 -0.51 8.74 14.58
C VAL A 77 -0.62 7.66 13.53
N PHE A 78 -0.85 6.43 13.96
CA PHE A 78 -1.02 5.28 13.07
C PHE A 78 -2.49 4.94 12.84
N PRO A 79 -2.86 4.35 11.69
CA PRO A 79 -4.11 3.60 11.58
C PRO A 79 -4.08 2.42 12.55
N SER A 80 -5.22 2.07 13.15
CA SER A 80 -5.30 0.91 14.06
C SER A 80 -5.22 -0.45 13.35
N SER A 81 -5.34 -0.47 12.03
CA SER A 81 -5.15 -1.63 11.16
C SER A 81 -4.39 -1.22 9.90
N ALA A 82 -3.32 -1.93 9.58
CA ALA A 82 -2.57 -1.83 8.33
C ALA A 82 -1.65 -3.05 8.17
N TYR A 83 -1.09 -3.24 6.98
CA TYR A 83 -0.02 -4.19 6.80
C TYR A 83 1.19 -3.82 7.66
N ILE A 84 1.84 -4.84 8.24
CA ILE A 84 2.90 -4.66 9.24
C ILE A 84 4.05 -3.73 8.81
N ALA A 85 4.33 -3.65 7.50
CA ALA A 85 5.36 -2.77 6.96
C ALA A 85 5.06 -1.27 7.13
N ALA A 86 3.81 -0.88 7.41
CA ALA A 86 3.48 0.49 7.77
C ALA A 86 3.91 0.87 9.20
N TYR A 87 4.17 -0.12 10.05
CA TYR A 87 4.58 0.09 11.45
C TYR A 87 6.06 -0.23 11.69
N SER A 88 6.51 -1.43 11.27
CA SER A 88 7.81 -1.98 11.65
C SER A 88 9.01 -1.07 11.39
N PRO A 89 9.09 -0.29 10.30
CA PRO A 89 10.24 0.59 10.05
C PRO A 89 10.41 1.72 11.08
N PHE A 90 9.34 2.14 11.74
CA PHE A 90 9.39 3.13 12.80
C PHE A 90 10.12 2.63 14.07
N PHE A 91 10.13 1.31 14.27
CA PHE A 91 10.74 0.66 15.45
C PHE A 91 12.09 0.00 15.13
N MET A 92 12.57 0.08 13.87
CA MET A 92 13.89 -0.42 13.48
C MET A 92 15.04 0.43 14.03
N ASN A 93 14.82 1.74 14.18
CA ASN A 93 15.79 2.63 14.78
C ASN A 93 15.39 2.93 16.25
N LYS A 94 16.12 2.33 17.19
CA LYS A 94 15.85 2.45 18.63
C LYS A 94 16.12 3.84 19.20
N GLU A 95 16.79 4.72 18.45
CA GLU A 95 17.05 6.11 18.85
C GLU A 95 15.86 7.03 18.58
N LEU A 96 14.85 6.55 17.82
CA LEU A 96 13.63 7.31 17.58
C LEU A 96 12.67 7.13 18.76
N GLU A 97 12.44 8.21 19.50
CA GLU A 97 11.51 8.25 20.63
C GLU A 97 10.24 9.02 20.23
N PHE A 98 9.07 8.41 20.34
CA PHE A 98 7.78 9.03 20.06
C PHE A 98 6.63 8.31 20.76
N ASP A 99 5.58 9.06 21.08
CA ASP A 99 4.30 8.52 21.54
C ASP A 99 3.55 7.91 20.36
N VAL A 100 2.97 6.73 20.57
CA VAL A 100 2.08 6.07 19.59
C VAL A 100 0.65 6.43 19.89
N VAL A 101 -0.04 6.98 18.88
CA VAL A 101 -1.47 7.25 18.91
C VAL A 101 -2.15 6.43 17.81
N LEU A 102 -3.18 5.65 18.16
CA LEU A 102 -3.96 4.90 17.19
C LEU A 102 -5.22 5.70 16.80
N SER A 103 -5.45 5.81 15.50
CA SER A 103 -6.72 6.25 14.93
C SER A 103 -7.48 5.02 14.45
N ASP A 104 -8.60 4.69 15.12
CA ASP A 104 -9.37 3.49 14.79
C ASP A 104 -9.98 3.59 13.39
N VAL A 105 -10.02 2.46 12.69
CA VAL A 105 -10.62 2.38 11.35
C VAL A 105 -12.15 2.32 11.44
N GLU A 106 -12.81 2.60 10.33
CA GLU A 106 -14.25 2.44 10.19
C GLU A 106 -14.56 1.23 9.32
N VAL A 107 -15.63 0.53 9.68
CA VAL A 107 -16.10 -0.66 8.95
C VAL A 107 -16.47 -0.32 7.51
N GLU A 108 -17.00 0.88 7.28
CA GLU A 108 -17.47 1.34 5.96
C GLU A 108 -16.36 1.68 4.99
N THR A 109 -15.16 1.98 5.50
CA THR A 109 -14.03 2.42 4.65
C THR A 109 -12.78 1.58 4.83
N TRP A 110 -12.66 0.84 5.94
CA TRP A 110 -11.46 0.18 6.46
C TRP A 110 -10.32 1.16 6.78
N ASN A 111 -10.57 2.45 6.69
CA ASN A 111 -9.59 3.51 6.90
C ASN A 111 -9.86 4.29 8.19
N PRO A 112 -8.83 4.86 8.84
CA PRO A 112 -9.01 5.75 9.98
C PRO A 112 -9.52 7.12 9.55
N ARG A 113 -10.26 7.79 10.44
CA ARG A 113 -10.78 9.16 10.17
C ARG A 113 -9.89 10.29 10.64
N TYR A 114 -8.83 10.03 11.38
CA TYR A 114 -7.93 11.05 11.95
C TYR A 114 -8.68 12.26 12.53
N ARG A 115 -9.70 11.99 13.37
CA ARG A 115 -10.51 13.02 14.03
C ARG A 115 -10.13 13.14 15.49
N ASN A 116 -10.26 14.37 16.02
CA ASN A 116 -10.04 14.64 17.44
C ASN A 116 -8.64 14.23 17.93
N ILE A 117 -7.65 14.34 17.07
CA ILE A 117 -6.24 14.17 17.42
C ILE A 117 -5.73 15.53 17.87
N ASP A 118 -5.15 15.58 19.07
CA ASP A 118 -4.38 16.72 19.51
C ASP A 118 -3.02 16.67 18.79
N ALA A 119 -2.89 17.50 17.74
CA ALA A 119 -1.76 17.46 16.81
C ALA A 119 -1.16 18.85 16.58
N ASP A 120 0.14 18.89 16.51
CA ASP A 120 0.97 20.07 16.30
C ASP A 120 2.00 19.84 15.18
N GLU A 121 3.02 20.70 15.09
CA GLU A 121 4.13 20.58 14.14
C GLU A 121 5.05 19.38 14.42
N ASN A 122 5.03 18.82 15.64
CA ASN A 122 5.81 17.64 16.04
C ASN A 122 5.02 16.33 15.90
N THR A 123 3.84 16.40 15.32
CA THR A 123 2.99 15.24 15.06
C THR A 123 3.17 14.75 13.63
N LEU A 124 3.37 13.44 13.46
CA LEU A 124 3.44 12.76 12.18
C LEU A 124 2.20 11.86 12.00
N PHE A 125 1.44 12.08 10.94
CA PHE A 125 0.37 11.19 10.52
C PHE A 125 0.89 10.15 9.54
N VAL A 126 0.66 8.87 9.83
CA VAL A 126 0.88 7.75 8.91
C VAL A 126 -0.46 7.41 8.26
N VAL A 127 -0.58 7.67 6.97
CA VAL A 127 -1.80 7.39 6.20
C VAL A 127 -1.58 6.12 5.39
N VAL A 128 -2.48 5.15 5.52
CA VAL A 128 -2.53 3.95 4.70
C VAL A 128 -3.89 3.88 4.01
N HIS A 129 -3.93 3.48 2.75
CA HIS A 129 -5.15 3.32 1.95
C HIS A 129 -5.59 1.85 1.98
N ASN A 130 -6.10 1.40 3.11
CA ASN A 130 -6.39 -0.01 3.37
C ASN A 130 -7.31 -0.64 2.31
N GLY A 131 -6.86 -1.77 1.77
CA GLY A 131 -7.58 -2.49 0.71
C GLY A 131 -7.63 -1.74 -0.63
N GLY A 132 -6.92 -0.61 -0.75
CA GLY A 132 -7.00 0.30 -1.90
C GLY A 132 -8.13 1.33 -1.80
N ASN A 133 -8.80 1.44 -0.64
CA ASN A 133 -9.80 2.50 -0.37
C ASN A 133 -9.06 3.79 0.02
N VAL A 134 -9.27 4.86 -0.71
CA VAL A 134 -8.47 6.07 -0.59
C VAL A 134 -8.95 6.95 0.56
N VAL A 135 -8.03 7.32 1.45
CA VAL A 135 -8.19 8.36 2.48
C VAL A 135 -8.06 9.73 1.84
N ASN A 136 -8.90 10.70 2.18
CA ASN A 136 -8.81 12.08 1.67
C ASN A 136 -7.67 12.83 2.37
N VAL A 137 -6.45 12.71 1.84
CA VAL A 137 -5.23 13.38 2.36
C VAL A 137 -5.30 14.90 2.26
N PRO A 138 -5.85 15.53 1.19
CA PRO A 138 -6.09 16.98 1.17
C PRO A 138 -6.93 17.48 2.35
N LYS A 139 -7.96 16.76 2.74
CA LYS A 139 -8.78 17.08 3.90
C LYS A 139 -8.02 16.94 5.22
N LEU A 140 -7.18 15.92 5.33
CA LEU A 140 -6.29 15.74 6.47
C LEU A 140 -5.29 16.90 6.57
N ARG A 141 -4.62 17.25 5.48
CA ARG A 141 -3.70 18.40 5.38
C ARG A 141 -4.38 19.72 5.78
N LYS A 142 -5.61 19.97 5.30
CA LYS A 142 -6.38 21.16 5.67
C LYS A 142 -6.69 21.20 7.17
N ARG A 143 -6.93 20.04 7.78
CA ARG A 143 -7.26 19.95 9.21
C ARG A 143 -6.03 20.12 10.11
N TYR A 144 -4.88 19.60 9.68
CA TYR A 144 -3.61 19.63 10.42
C TYR A 144 -2.49 20.23 9.56
N PRO A 145 -2.54 21.55 9.30
CA PRO A 145 -1.67 22.17 8.29
C PRO A 145 -0.20 22.20 8.68
N LYS A 146 0.12 22.11 9.97
CA LYS A 146 1.50 22.14 10.49
C LYS A 146 2.12 20.76 10.66
N SER A 147 1.30 19.71 10.79
CA SER A 147 1.77 18.34 11.02
C SER A 147 2.36 17.72 9.75
N LEU A 148 3.30 16.80 9.92
CA LEU A 148 3.82 16.01 8.81
C LEU A 148 2.84 14.89 8.44
N ILE A 149 2.77 14.57 7.16
CA ILE A 149 1.97 13.46 6.61
C ILE A 149 2.88 12.54 5.81
N PHE A 150 3.02 11.32 6.29
CA PHE A 150 3.57 10.20 5.55
C PHE A 150 2.44 9.39 4.93
N GLU A 151 2.48 9.17 3.62
CA GLU A 151 1.47 8.41 2.90
C GLU A 151 2.04 7.09 2.40
N ASP A 152 1.69 6.01 3.10
CA ASP A 152 1.92 4.66 2.61
C ASP A 152 0.89 4.34 1.51
N ASN A 153 1.30 4.61 0.29
CA ASN A 153 0.50 4.44 -0.92
C ASN A 153 0.69 3.06 -1.57
N CYS A 154 1.21 2.07 -0.80
CA CYS A 154 1.48 0.71 -1.30
C CYS A 154 0.22 -0.02 -1.79
N GLU A 155 -0.95 0.38 -1.35
CA GLU A 155 -2.25 -0.17 -1.77
C GLU A 155 -3.10 0.87 -2.49
N GLY A 156 -2.84 2.14 -2.26
CA GLY A 156 -3.60 3.26 -2.84
C GLY A 156 -3.09 3.75 -4.19
N MET A 157 -1.93 3.29 -4.65
CA MET A 157 -1.35 3.74 -5.93
C MET A 157 -2.32 3.54 -7.09
N PHE A 158 -2.45 4.55 -7.95
CA PHE A 158 -3.45 4.70 -9.03
C PHE A 158 -4.87 5.03 -8.57
N GLY A 159 -5.06 5.29 -7.26
CA GLY A 159 -6.23 5.99 -6.76
C GLY A 159 -6.07 7.52 -6.86
N SER A 160 -7.13 8.24 -6.52
CA SER A 160 -7.09 9.70 -6.49
C SER A 160 -7.99 10.27 -5.40
N TYR A 161 -7.64 11.47 -4.95
CA TYR A 161 -8.50 12.33 -4.15
C TYR A 161 -8.77 13.62 -4.91
N GLU A 162 -10.04 13.94 -5.09
CA GLU A 162 -10.49 15.02 -5.97
C GLU A 162 -9.88 14.86 -7.38
N ASN A 163 -9.05 15.80 -7.81
CA ASN A 163 -8.40 15.78 -9.12
C ASN A 163 -6.89 15.45 -9.03
N SER A 164 -6.41 14.99 -7.87
CA SER A 164 -4.99 14.73 -7.63
C SER A 164 -4.73 13.25 -7.39
N PRO A 165 -3.64 12.66 -7.89
CA PRO A 165 -3.28 11.28 -7.61
C PRO A 165 -2.90 11.11 -6.13
N THR A 166 -3.16 9.92 -5.59
CA THR A 166 -2.64 9.52 -4.27
C THR A 166 -1.13 9.67 -4.23
N GLY A 167 -0.60 10.07 -3.09
CA GLY A 167 0.83 10.36 -2.91
C GLY A 167 1.25 11.80 -3.21
N SER A 168 0.42 12.60 -3.91
CA SER A 168 0.84 13.95 -4.37
C SER A 168 0.86 15.00 -3.25
N VAL A 169 0.00 14.90 -2.24
CA VAL A 169 -0.23 15.98 -1.23
C VAL A 169 0.59 15.79 0.05
N SER A 170 0.97 14.57 0.38
CA SER A 170 1.76 14.24 1.57
C SER A 170 3.19 14.81 1.51
N ASP A 171 3.89 14.90 2.63
CA ASP A 171 5.30 15.31 2.68
C ASP A 171 6.19 14.29 1.97
N ILE A 172 6.00 13.02 2.29
CA ILE A 172 6.63 11.87 1.64
C ILE A 172 5.57 10.82 1.38
N SER A 173 5.60 10.18 0.22
CA SER A 173 4.80 9.00 -0.07
C SER A 173 5.67 7.84 -0.56
N VAL A 174 5.18 6.60 -0.37
CA VAL A 174 5.85 5.39 -0.83
C VAL A 174 4.88 4.48 -1.57
N CYS A 175 5.38 3.62 -2.42
CA CYS A 175 4.61 2.54 -3.01
C CYS A 175 5.41 1.23 -3.04
N SER A 176 4.71 0.14 -3.30
CA SER A 176 5.25 -1.22 -3.39
C SER A 176 4.96 -1.82 -4.76
N PHE A 177 5.93 -2.57 -5.28
CA PHE A 177 5.80 -3.36 -6.50
C PHE A 177 5.95 -4.86 -6.22
N PHE A 178 5.51 -5.30 -5.03
CA PHE A 178 5.42 -6.71 -4.68
C PHE A 178 4.45 -7.45 -5.62
N ALA A 179 4.61 -8.78 -5.73
CA ALA A 179 3.90 -9.60 -6.71
C ALA A 179 2.36 -9.43 -6.75
N ASN A 180 1.72 -9.04 -5.65
CA ASN A 180 0.27 -8.84 -5.58
C ASN A 180 -0.21 -7.39 -5.76
N LYS A 181 0.66 -6.47 -6.10
CA LYS A 181 0.29 -5.06 -6.35
C LYS A 181 -0.25 -4.88 -7.78
N ASN A 182 -0.95 -3.79 -8.02
CA ASN A 182 -1.55 -3.49 -9.33
C ASN A 182 -0.52 -3.52 -10.47
N VAL A 183 0.71 -3.08 -10.18
CA VAL A 183 1.90 -3.30 -11.01
C VAL A 183 3.00 -3.92 -10.14
N THR A 184 3.82 -4.78 -10.73
CA THR A 184 4.83 -5.51 -9.97
C THR A 184 6.17 -5.61 -10.70
N SER A 185 7.24 -5.73 -9.93
CA SER A 185 8.57 -6.16 -10.36
C SER A 185 9.03 -7.43 -9.63
N GLY A 186 8.08 -8.20 -9.08
CA GLY A 186 8.34 -9.33 -8.17
C GLY A 186 8.56 -8.82 -6.75
N GLU A 187 9.64 -8.11 -6.53
CA GLU A 187 9.92 -7.24 -5.39
C GLU A 187 10.29 -5.85 -5.90
N GLY A 188 9.98 -4.83 -5.14
CA GLY A 188 10.30 -3.44 -5.49
C GLY A 188 9.48 -2.45 -4.67
N GLY A 189 9.95 -1.21 -4.65
CA GLY A 189 9.26 -0.08 -4.04
C GLY A 189 9.75 1.24 -4.62
N ALA A 190 9.05 2.31 -4.26
CA ALA A 190 9.50 3.66 -4.57
C ALA A 190 9.12 4.61 -3.44
N LEU A 191 9.93 5.66 -3.28
CA LEU A 191 9.68 6.80 -2.41
C LEU A 191 9.58 8.06 -3.27
N PHE A 192 8.63 8.93 -2.93
CA PHE A 192 8.37 10.18 -3.65
C PHE A 192 8.42 11.37 -2.69
N VAL A 193 9.13 12.40 -3.11
CA VAL A 193 9.32 13.64 -2.33
C VAL A 193 9.50 14.84 -3.24
N ASN A 194 9.10 16.04 -2.77
CA ASN A 194 9.32 17.29 -3.50
C ASN A 194 10.60 18.01 -3.05
N ASP A 195 10.98 17.83 -1.80
CA ASP A 195 12.12 18.48 -1.16
C ASP A 195 13.43 17.87 -1.66
N ARG A 196 14.31 18.70 -2.22
CA ARG A 196 15.58 18.28 -2.83
C ARG A 196 16.57 17.77 -1.79
N ASP A 197 16.66 18.40 -0.63
CA ASP A 197 17.61 18.00 0.42
C ASP A 197 17.23 16.64 1.00
N LEU A 198 15.92 16.38 1.15
CA LEU A 198 15.45 15.06 1.58
C LEU A 198 15.68 14.00 0.49
N TYR A 199 15.51 14.35 -0.78
CA TYR A 199 15.83 13.44 -1.88
C TYR A 199 17.31 13.02 -1.84
N ASP A 200 18.22 13.99 -1.75
CA ASP A 200 19.66 13.73 -1.73
C ASP A 200 20.07 12.89 -0.50
N TYR A 201 19.46 13.18 0.65
CA TYR A 201 19.65 12.39 1.89
C TYR A 201 19.15 10.92 1.70
N VAL A 202 17.97 10.72 1.16
CA VAL A 202 17.40 9.39 0.88
C VAL A 202 18.25 8.62 -0.12
N MET A 203 18.72 9.28 -1.18
CA MET A 203 19.60 8.66 -2.17
C MET A 203 20.92 8.18 -1.54
N LYS A 204 21.47 8.96 -0.62
CA LYS A 204 22.67 8.62 0.13
C LYS A 204 22.44 7.42 1.05
N LEU A 205 21.39 7.45 1.86
CA LEU A 205 21.01 6.33 2.76
C LEU A 205 20.77 5.03 1.96
N ARG A 206 20.00 5.09 0.87
CA ARG A 206 19.71 3.95 0.01
C ARG A 206 20.99 3.31 -0.57
N GLY A 207 22.00 4.15 -0.83
CA GLY A 207 23.27 3.81 -1.48
C GLY A 207 24.40 3.49 -0.52
N GLN A 208 24.13 2.98 0.69
CA GLN A 208 25.12 2.62 1.72
C GLN A 208 25.81 3.83 2.37
N GLY A 209 25.29 5.05 2.24
CA GLY A 209 25.87 6.26 2.82
C GLY A 209 27.15 6.74 2.14
N GLN A 210 27.39 6.32 0.90
CA GLN A 210 28.62 6.69 0.16
C GLN A 210 28.68 8.20 -0.07
N SER A 211 29.83 8.79 0.20
CA SER A 211 30.17 10.20 -0.07
C SER A 211 30.52 10.40 -1.56
N GLU A 212 30.91 11.62 -1.92
CA GLU A 212 31.44 11.92 -3.28
C GLU A 212 32.77 11.19 -3.54
N THR A 213 33.54 10.92 -2.48
CA THR A 213 34.78 10.14 -2.58
C THR A 213 34.44 8.65 -2.58
N ARG A 214 34.81 7.95 -3.63
CA ARG A 214 34.55 6.51 -3.78
C ARG A 214 35.12 5.74 -2.58
N PHE A 215 34.31 4.82 -2.04
CA PHE A 215 34.57 3.98 -0.85
C PHE A 215 34.69 4.73 0.49
N VAL A 216 34.42 6.04 0.50
CA VAL A 216 34.22 6.78 1.74
C VAL A 216 32.74 6.90 2.03
N HIS A 217 32.32 6.51 3.23
CA HIS A 217 30.93 6.51 3.68
C HIS A 217 30.82 7.46 4.88
N ASP A 218 30.06 8.53 4.74
CA ASP A 218 29.99 9.61 5.75
C ASP A 218 28.66 9.59 6.53
N VAL A 219 27.76 8.69 6.19
CA VAL A 219 26.55 8.36 6.97
C VAL A 219 26.33 6.85 7.01
N LEU A 220 25.70 6.37 8.09
CA LEU A 220 25.23 4.99 8.14
C LEU A 220 24.08 4.80 7.14
N GLY A 221 24.36 4.05 6.07
CA GLY A 221 23.40 3.81 5.01
C GLY A 221 23.11 2.32 4.80
N TYR A 222 22.23 2.05 3.82
CA TYR A 222 21.67 0.72 3.56
C TYR A 222 21.84 0.34 2.09
N ASN A 223 21.88 -0.94 1.77
CA ASN A 223 21.80 -1.41 0.40
C ASN A 223 20.35 -1.69 0.02
N TYR A 224 19.59 -0.62 -0.29
CA TYR A 224 18.15 -0.68 -0.58
C TYR A 224 17.82 -0.37 -2.04
N ARG A 225 18.82 -0.49 -2.93
CA ARG A 225 18.68 -0.16 -4.35
C ARG A 225 17.88 -1.23 -5.09
N MET A 226 16.96 -0.80 -5.97
CA MET A 226 16.31 -1.66 -6.95
C MET A 226 17.31 -2.02 -8.05
N THR A 227 17.22 -3.21 -8.61
CA THR A 227 18.02 -3.63 -9.76
C THR A 227 17.37 -3.21 -11.08
N ASN A 228 18.19 -3.05 -12.14
CA ASN A 228 17.70 -2.74 -13.49
C ASN A 228 16.80 -3.86 -14.06
N ILE A 229 17.02 -5.11 -13.64
CA ILE A 229 16.15 -6.26 -13.98
C ILE A 229 14.75 -6.07 -13.40
N GLN A 230 14.62 -5.69 -12.13
CA GLN A 230 13.33 -5.39 -11.51
C GLN A 230 12.65 -4.19 -12.20
N ALA A 231 13.42 -3.13 -12.50
CA ALA A 231 12.91 -1.95 -13.19
C ALA A 231 12.43 -2.28 -14.61
N ALA A 232 13.10 -3.18 -15.33
CA ALA A 232 12.69 -3.64 -16.65
C ALA A 232 11.30 -4.31 -16.62
N VAL A 233 11.06 -5.18 -15.64
CA VAL A 233 9.74 -5.78 -15.44
C VAL A 233 8.71 -4.71 -15.09
N LEU A 234 9.04 -3.80 -14.16
CA LEU A 234 8.14 -2.73 -13.74
C LEU A 234 7.75 -1.82 -14.90
N LEU A 235 8.72 -1.38 -15.72
CA LEU A 235 8.46 -0.48 -16.85
C LEU A 235 7.46 -1.10 -17.82
N SER A 236 7.59 -2.40 -18.11
CA SER A 236 6.69 -3.11 -19.02
C SER A 236 5.21 -3.05 -18.60
N GLN A 237 4.95 -2.95 -17.31
CA GLN A 237 3.60 -2.84 -16.77
C GLN A 237 3.13 -1.38 -16.65
N LEU A 238 4.04 -0.46 -16.31
CA LEU A 238 3.74 0.97 -16.27
C LEU A 238 3.35 1.51 -17.65
N GLU A 239 3.81 0.89 -18.73
CA GLU A 239 3.45 1.27 -20.11
C GLU A 239 2.03 0.86 -20.51
N ILE A 240 1.47 -0.13 -19.84
CA ILE A 240 0.10 -0.63 -20.09
C ILE A 240 -0.82 -0.44 -18.87
N ILE A 241 -0.49 0.51 -17.99
CA ILE A 241 -1.23 0.69 -16.73
C ILE A 241 -2.72 0.92 -16.93
N ASP A 242 -3.11 1.66 -17.96
CA ASP A 242 -4.53 1.92 -18.26
C ASP A 242 -5.30 0.63 -18.61
N GLU A 243 -4.66 -0.31 -19.31
CA GLU A 243 -5.21 -1.63 -19.59
C GLU A 243 -5.39 -2.43 -18.29
N ILE A 244 -4.34 -2.48 -17.45
CA ILE A 244 -4.37 -3.19 -16.16
C ILE A 244 -5.49 -2.64 -15.29
N MET A 245 -5.54 -1.32 -15.13
CA MET A 245 -6.56 -0.66 -14.30
C MET A 245 -7.97 -0.78 -14.89
N GLY A 246 -8.09 -0.79 -16.21
CA GLY A 246 -9.36 -1.06 -16.90
C GLY A 246 -9.91 -2.45 -16.56
N LYS A 247 -9.06 -3.48 -16.65
CA LYS A 247 -9.41 -4.87 -16.29
C LYS A 247 -9.81 -4.96 -14.81
N LYS A 248 -9.05 -4.33 -13.91
CA LYS A 248 -9.35 -4.31 -12.47
C LYS A 248 -10.69 -3.63 -12.17
N ARG A 249 -10.95 -2.46 -12.77
CA ARG A 249 -12.23 -1.75 -12.59
C ARG A 249 -13.42 -2.58 -13.06
N ARG A 250 -13.30 -3.31 -14.19
CA ARG A 250 -14.36 -4.22 -14.70
C ARG A 250 -14.66 -5.31 -13.68
N ILE A 251 -13.64 -5.98 -13.11
CA ILE A 251 -13.82 -7.05 -12.13
C ILE A 251 -14.50 -6.51 -10.86
N PHE A 252 -14.04 -5.36 -10.34
CA PHE A 252 -14.64 -4.73 -9.17
C PHE A 252 -16.10 -4.32 -9.40
N GLN A 253 -16.40 -3.78 -10.57
CA GLN A 253 -17.77 -3.41 -10.93
C GLN A 253 -18.68 -4.65 -10.98
N LYS A 254 -18.21 -5.73 -11.60
CA LYS A 254 -18.99 -6.97 -11.69
C LYS A 254 -19.27 -7.59 -10.31
N TYR A 255 -18.30 -7.60 -9.40
CA TYR A 255 -18.54 -8.00 -8.01
C TYR A 255 -19.55 -7.11 -7.29
N LYS A 256 -19.47 -5.78 -7.47
CA LYS A 256 -20.45 -4.85 -6.90
C LYS A 256 -21.86 -5.12 -7.40
N GLU A 257 -22.02 -5.41 -8.68
CA GLU A 257 -23.30 -5.77 -9.29
C GLU A 257 -23.83 -7.10 -8.71
N ASN A 258 -23.01 -8.14 -8.67
CA ASN A 258 -23.38 -9.46 -8.16
C ASN A 258 -23.77 -9.44 -6.66
N PHE A 259 -23.19 -8.53 -5.87
CA PHE A 259 -23.48 -8.41 -4.43
C PHE A 259 -24.48 -7.31 -4.10
N SER A 260 -24.98 -6.54 -5.08
CA SER A 260 -25.86 -5.38 -4.84
C SER A 260 -27.17 -5.71 -4.14
N SER A 261 -27.70 -6.92 -4.33
CA SER A 261 -28.94 -7.42 -3.74
C SER A 261 -28.71 -8.40 -2.58
N VAL A 262 -27.46 -8.60 -2.13
CA VAL A 262 -27.14 -9.56 -1.08
C VAL A 262 -27.11 -8.84 0.28
N ASP A 263 -28.12 -9.12 1.10
CA ASP A 263 -28.24 -8.53 2.43
C ASP A 263 -27.06 -8.87 3.32
N GLY A 264 -26.58 -7.88 4.07
CA GLY A 264 -25.50 -8.03 5.06
C GLY A 264 -24.11 -7.82 4.49
N ILE A 265 -23.88 -7.90 3.18
CA ILE A 265 -22.61 -7.56 2.55
C ILE A 265 -22.39 -6.04 2.61
N ARG A 266 -21.25 -5.61 3.16
CA ARG A 266 -20.81 -4.22 3.16
C ARG A 266 -19.47 -4.12 2.42
N ILE A 267 -19.50 -3.58 1.20
CA ILE A 267 -18.31 -3.32 0.40
C ILE A 267 -17.70 -1.99 0.86
N PRO A 268 -16.42 -1.97 1.26
CA PRO A 268 -15.79 -0.74 1.75
C PRO A 268 -15.68 0.31 0.63
N LYS A 269 -15.67 1.58 1.04
CA LYS A 269 -15.66 2.75 0.14
C LYS A 269 -14.46 3.63 0.44
N SER A 270 -13.96 4.30 -0.58
CA SER A 270 -13.05 5.42 -0.40
C SER A 270 -13.77 6.60 0.29
N ASP A 271 -13.01 7.53 0.86
CA ASP A 271 -13.55 8.78 1.38
C ASP A 271 -14.29 9.56 0.28
N VAL A 272 -15.14 10.49 0.72
CA VAL A 272 -15.90 11.36 -0.20
C VAL A 272 -14.93 12.13 -1.11
N ASN A 273 -15.24 12.20 -2.39
CA ASN A 273 -14.43 12.79 -3.46
C ASN A 273 -13.11 12.06 -3.72
N CYS A 274 -13.02 10.76 -3.33
CA CYS A 274 -11.88 9.92 -3.61
C CYS A 274 -12.25 8.72 -4.48
N ILE A 275 -11.32 8.30 -5.34
CA ILE A 275 -11.44 7.11 -6.19
C ILE A 275 -10.43 6.07 -5.72
N GLY A 276 -10.89 4.88 -5.37
CA GLY A 276 -10.04 3.79 -4.92
C GLY A 276 -9.12 3.26 -6.01
N SER A 277 -7.99 2.69 -5.59
CA SER A 277 -7.00 2.08 -6.48
C SER A 277 -7.42 0.73 -7.07
N THR A 278 -8.56 0.18 -6.63
CA THR A 278 -9.02 -1.17 -7.01
C THR A 278 -7.95 -2.27 -6.77
N TRP A 279 -7.21 -2.19 -5.64
CA TRP A 279 -6.12 -3.14 -5.37
C TRP A 279 -6.63 -4.55 -5.10
N MET A 280 -7.42 -4.77 -4.02
CA MET A 280 -8.03 -6.06 -3.71
C MET A 280 -9.51 -5.90 -3.39
N PHE A 281 -10.36 -6.74 -3.96
CA PHE A 281 -11.78 -6.73 -3.67
C PHE A 281 -12.05 -7.52 -2.38
N GLY A 282 -12.86 -6.94 -1.51
CA GLY A 282 -13.31 -7.59 -0.30
C GLY A 282 -14.57 -6.96 0.24
N PHE A 283 -15.15 -7.57 1.26
CA PHE A 283 -16.34 -7.08 1.92
C PHE A 283 -16.34 -7.47 3.40
N TYR A 284 -17.12 -6.74 4.18
CA TYR A 284 -17.43 -7.00 5.58
C TYR A 284 -18.81 -7.66 5.67
N PHE A 285 -18.96 -8.63 6.59
CA PHE A 285 -20.24 -9.25 6.91
C PHE A 285 -20.30 -9.48 8.43
N ASP A 286 -21.36 -8.94 9.09
CA ASP A 286 -21.48 -8.93 10.55
C ASP A 286 -21.97 -10.28 11.09
N ALA A 287 -21.06 -11.24 11.17
CA ALA A 287 -21.31 -12.51 11.83
C ALA A 287 -20.08 -12.93 12.66
N ASP A 288 -20.29 -13.67 13.74
CA ASP A 288 -19.20 -14.15 14.58
C ASP A 288 -18.35 -15.19 13.85
N SER A 289 -17.01 -15.07 14.01
CA SER A 289 -16.03 -15.93 13.34
C SER A 289 -16.25 -15.99 11.81
N PHE A 290 -16.69 -14.86 11.22
CA PHE A 290 -17.08 -14.85 9.80
C PHE A 290 -15.93 -15.27 8.90
N PHE A 291 -14.76 -14.65 9.07
CA PHE A 291 -13.62 -14.94 8.19
C PHE A 291 -13.25 -16.43 8.23
N GLU A 292 -13.03 -17.00 9.41
CA GLU A 292 -12.58 -18.38 9.58
C GLU A 292 -13.59 -19.39 8.98
N ARG A 293 -14.88 -19.18 9.23
CA ARG A 293 -15.94 -20.02 8.69
C ARG A 293 -16.06 -19.90 7.18
N MET A 294 -16.01 -18.67 6.64
CA MET A 294 -16.11 -18.42 5.20
C MET A 294 -14.87 -18.92 4.46
N GLU A 295 -13.66 -18.67 4.98
CA GLU A 295 -12.41 -19.18 4.41
C GLU A 295 -12.45 -20.70 4.24
N SER A 296 -12.87 -21.44 5.27
CA SER A 296 -12.98 -22.90 5.22
C SER A 296 -13.91 -23.37 4.09
N LYS A 297 -15.04 -22.70 3.88
CA LYS A 297 -15.99 -23.01 2.81
C LYS A 297 -15.46 -22.66 1.42
N MET A 298 -14.89 -21.47 1.26
CA MET A 298 -14.30 -21.03 0.01
C MET A 298 -13.14 -21.94 -0.41
N LYS A 299 -12.37 -22.45 0.56
CA LYS A 299 -11.31 -23.43 0.32
C LYS A 299 -11.84 -24.77 -0.20
N MET A 300 -13.01 -25.25 0.29
CA MET A 300 -13.68 -26.42 -0.27
C MET A 300 -14.14 -26.19 -1.72
N ASP A 301 -14.58 -24.97 -2.03
CA ASP A 301 -14.92 -24.53 -3.40
C ASP A 301 -13.66 -24.20 -4.25
N LYS A 302 -12.45 -24.53 -3.76
CA LYS A 302 -11.15 -24.29 -4.41
C LYS A 302 -10.86 -22.82 -4.73
N ILE A 303 -11.28 -21.92 -3.86
CA ILE A 303 -11.04 -20.47 -3.95
C ILE A 303 -10.17 -20.06 -2.76
N GLU A 304 -9.02 -19.43 -3.05
CA GLU A 304 -8.15 -18.83 -2.03
C GLU A 304 -8.75 -17.49 -1.58
N THR A 305 -8.74 -17.24 -0.27
CA THR A 305 -9.20 -15.99 0.33
C THR A 305 -8.19 -15.50 1.36
N ARG A 306 -8.30 -14.25 1.80
CA ARG A 306 -7.46 -13.68 2.87
C ARG A 306 -8.31 -12.87 3.84
N PRO A 307 -7.87 -12.74 5.12
CA PRO A 307 -8.46 -11.75 6.02
C PRO A 307 -8.06 -10.34 5.59
N MET A 308 -8.76 -9.34 6.07
CA MET A 308 -8.21 -7.98 6.13
C MET A 308 -7.15 -7.91 7.23
N PHE A 309 -6.28 -6.89 7.20
CA PHE A 309 -5.17 -6.78 8.15
C PHE A 309 -5.64 -6.75 9.60
N TYR A 310 -4.88 -7.44 10.44
CA TYR A 310 -5.13 -7.49 11.87
C TYR A 310 -4.88 -6.12 12.53
N SER A 311 -5.53 -5.94 13.68
CA SER A 311 -5.35 -4.73 14.48
C SER A 311 -3.92 -4.60 15.03
N TYR A 312 -3.50 -3.37 15.31
CA TYR A 312 -2.20 -3.05 15.88
C TYR A 312 -1.87 -3.89 17.14
N SER A 313 -2.84 -4.02 18.05
CA SER A 313 -2.68 -4.77 19.30
C SER A 313 -2.49 -6.28 19.10
N ARG A 314 -2.82 -6.83 17.93
CA ARG A 314 -2.60 -8.25 17.62
C ARG A 314 -1.12 -8.60 17.40
N HIS A 315 -0.28 -7.61 17.16
CA HIS A 315 1.15 -7.80 16.92
C HIS A 315 1.93 -7.72 18.22
N GLY A 316 2.19 -8.86 18.87
CA GLY A 316 2.76 -8.95 20.22
C GLY A 316 4.12 -8.29 20.46
N TRP A 317 4.89 -7.95 19.40
CA TRP A 317 6.14 -7.22 19.50
C TRP A 317 5.96 -5.68 19.53
N LEU A 318 4.78 -5.18 19.15
CA LEU A 318 4.41 -3.76 19.23
C LEU A 318 3.93 -3.42 20.65
N GLN A 319 4.75 -3.64 21.68
CA GLN A 319 4.37 -3.48 23.09
C GLN A 319 4.52 -2.06 23.62
N THR A 320 4.54 -1.05 22.79
CA THR A 320 4.64 0.35 23.20
C THR A 320 3.33 0.77 23.86
N PRO A 321 3.34 1.56 24.95
CA PRO A 321 2.11 2.15 25.47
C PRO A 321 1.44 2.95 24.36
N VAL A 322 0.20 2.58 24.00
CA VAL A 322 -0.55 3.25 22.93
C VAL A 322 -1.71 4.04 23.51
N ARG A 323 -1.99 5.22 22.93
CA ARG A 323 -3.23 5.96 23.15
C ARG A 323 -4.17 5.67 22.00
N GLY A 324 -5.46 5.50 22.28
CA GLY A 324 -6.49 5.21 21.28
C GLY A 324 -7.05 3.81 21.38
N LYS A 325 -7.88 3.44 20.41
CA LYS A 325 -8.59 2.17 20.36
C LYS A 325 -8.37 1.51 19.00
N ASP A 326 -8.54 0.20 18.96
CA ASP A 326 -8.51 -0.61 17.73
C ASP A 326 -9.69 -1.59 17.65
N THR A 327 -10.80 -1.24 18.31
CA THR A 327 -12.01 -2.07 18.41
C THR A 327 -12.62 -2.36 17.04
N ASN A 328 -12.70 -1.36 16.17
CA ASN A 328 -13.21 -1.57 14.81
C ASN A 328 -12.19 -2.31 13.94
N ALA A 329 -10.90 -2.08 14.14
CA ALA A 329 -9.85 -2.83 13.45
C ALA A 329 -9.96 -4.35 13.72
N GLN A 330 -10.22 -4.73 14.99
CA GLN A 330 -10.48 -6.12 15.34
C GLN A 330 -11.72 -6.66 14.60
N LYS A 331 -12.85 -5.94 14.63
CA LYS A 331 -14.05 -6.33 13.89
C LYS A 331 -13.79 -6.47 12.38
N VAL A 332 -13.07 -5.51 11.79
CA VAL A 332 -12.75 -5.55 10.35
C VAL A 332 -11.90 -6.78 10.01
N SER A 333 -10.90 -7.12 10.81
CA SER A 333 -10.06 -8.29 10.54
C SER A 333 -10.80 -9.63 10.70
N GLU A 334 -11.72 -9.74 11.68
CA GLU A 334 -12.47 -10.96 11.97
C GLU A 334 -13.69 -11.16 11.06
N LYS A 335 -14.27 -10.04 10.56
CA LYS A 335 -15.55 -10.03 9.85
C LYS A 335 -15.44 -9.56 8.40
N SER A 336 -14.22 -9.47 7.85
CA SER A 336 -14.01 -9.16 6.44
C SER A 336 -13.27 -10.29 5.72
N ILE A 337 -13.51 -10.39 4.43
CA ILE A 337 -12.83 -11.34 3.55
C ILE A 337 -12.38 -10.65 2.27
N ILE A 338 -11.19 -10.97 1.81
CA ILE A 338 -10.63 -10.61 0.52
C ILE A 338 -10.78 -11.80 -0.40
N ILE A 339 -11.36 -11.57 -1.58
CA ILE A 339 -11.59 -12.58 -2.63
C ILE A 339 -10.76 -12.28 -3.88
N PRO A 340 -10.55 -13.27 -4.79
CA PRO A 340 -9.77 -13.09 -6.01
C PRO A 340 -10.22 -11.90 -6.83
N SER A 341 -9.26 -11.05 -7.26
CA SER A 341 -9.56 -9.85 -8.05
C SER A 341 -8.36 -9.37 -8.89
N TYR A 342 -7.63 -10.28 -9.54
CA TYR A 342 -6.47 -9.97 -10.37
C TYR A 342 -6.82 -9.72 -11.84
N PRO A 343 -5.98 -9.00 -12.62
CA PRO A 343 -6.35 -8.46 -13.94
C PRO A 343 -6.72 -9.50 -15.01
N SER A 344 -6.19 -10.73 -14.93
CA SER A 344 -6.45 -11.78 -15.94
C SER A 344 -7.72 -12.59 -15.69
N MET A 345 -8.48 -12.31 -14.61
CA MET A 345 -9.76 -12.98 -14.38
C MET A 345 -10.78 -12.67 -15.47
N ASN A 346 -11.50 -13.69 -15.89
CA ASN A 346 -12.63 -13.57 -16.80
C ASN A 346 -13.96 -13.45 -16.04
N ASP A 347 -15.05 -13.20 -16.78
CA ASP A 347 -16.37 -13.02 -16.17
C ASP A 347 -16.91 -14.28 -15.51
N TYR A 348 -16.58 -15.45 -16.08
CA TYR A 348 -16.98 -16.74 -15.50
C TYR A 348 -16.36 -16.95 -14.11
N ASP A 349 -15.07 -16.62 -13.94
CA ASP A 349 -14.40 -16.73 -12.62
C ASP A 349 -15.09 -15.83 -11.59
N VAL A 350 -15.43 -14.59 -11.96
CA VAL A 350 -16.11 -13.64 -11.08
C VAL A 350 -17.52 -14.13 -10.71
N GLU A 351 -18.27 -14.66 -11.67
CA GLU A 351 -19.60 -15.23 -11.42
C GLU A 351 -19.54 -16.47 -10.54
N TYR A 352 -18.60 -17.37 -10.81
CA TYR A 352 -18.39 -18.56 -10.00
C TYR A 352 -18.08 -18.20 -8.54
N ILE A 353 -17.12 -17.31 -8.32
CA ILE A 353 -16.74 -16.85 -6.98
C ILE A 353 -17.92 -16.19 -6.28
N SER A 354 -18.64 -15.31 -6.98
CA SER A 354 -19.84 -14.64 -6.43
C SER A 354 -20.91 -15.65 -6.00
N SER A 355 -21.17 -16.65 -6.83
CA SER A 355 -22.16 -17.71 -6.55
C SER A 355 -21.74 -18.53 -5.32
N CYS A 356 -20.46 -18.88 -5.19
CA CYS A 356 -19.93 -19.57 -4.01
C CYS A 356 -20.07 -18.73 -2.74
N VAL A 357 -19.77 -17.41 -2.82
CA VAL A 357 -19.96 -16.48 -1.71
C VAL A 357 -21.42 -16.45 -1.27
N VAL A 358 -22.35 -16.22 -2.21
CA VAL A 358 -23.80 -16.13 -1.89
C VAL A 358 -24.34 -17.43 -1.30
N LYS A 359 -23.99 -18.57 -1.89
CA LYS A 359 -24.34 -19.90 -1.37
C LYS A 359 -23.86 -20.07 0.07
N ASN A 360 -22.60 -19.78 0.33
CA ASN A 360 -22.00 -19.99 1.65
C ASN A 360 -22.51 -19.00 2.71
N LEU A 361 -22.93 -17.78 2.31
CA LEU A 361 -23.57 -16.80 3.20
C LEU A 361 -24.93 -17.26 3.71
N GLY A 362 -25.65 -18.12 2.97
CA GLY A 362 -26.92 -18.68 3.41
C GLY A 362 -26.85 -19.38 4.80
N GLU A 363 -25.69 -19.91 5.14
CA GLU A 363 -25.47 -20.60 6.42
C GLU A 363 -25.12 -19.65 7.60
N PHE A 364 -24.98 -18.35 7.35
CA PHE A 364 -24.77 -17.32 8.38
C PHE A 364 -26.07 -16.60 8.78
N LYS A 365 -27.17 -16.85 8.08
CA LYS A 365 -28.45 -16.17 8.27
C LYS A 365 -29.39 -16.89 9.27
N LEU A 366 -28.89 -17.89 10.01
CA LEU A 366 -29.66 -18.64 11.00
C LEU A 366 -29.36 -18.17 12.43
#